data_f0bf559f63131e11745290f292f65450
#
_entry.id   f0bf559f63131e11745290f292f65450
#
_cell.length_a   1.000
_cell.length_b   1.000
_cell.length_c   1.000
_cell.angle_alpha   90.00
_cell.angle_beta   90.00
_cell.angle_gamma   90.00
#
_symmetry.space_group_name_H-M   'P 1'
#
loop_
_entity.id
_entity.type
_entity.pdbx_description
1 polymer ?
#
loop_
_entity_poly.entity_id
_entity_poly.type
_entity_poly.pdbx_seq_one_letter_code
_entity_poly.pdbx_strand_id
1 'polypeptide(L)'
;VPDLAQKMAFHQDEPYGGIPTLAYSKIFEQARKDKVLVLLDGQGMDEQWAGYDYYTQENDATIQGVQDSPYKIGMLSESFLAKARKPVYPKPFKEEILNKQYRDLFYTKIPRALRFNDRISMAFSTELREPFLDYRLVEFAFSLPLDFKIRNGQTKFMLREIASDYLSDDLVFAPKRALQTPQREWLANDLREWVRDCFTELKKNKYSKWFDENGLEKELEHFLDGNIQSSFHIWQLIGLLTQPS
;
A
#
# COMPACT_ATOMS: atom_id res chain seq x y z
N VAL A 1 -8.75 9.93 -14.29
CA VAL A 1 -7.79 9.00 -13.68
C VAL A 1 -6.65 8.69 -14.65
N PRO A 2 -6.86 8.29 -15.92
CA PRO A 2 -5.79 7.91 -16.84
C PRO A 2 -4.68 8.96 -16.97
N ASP A 3 -5.02 10.20 -17.30
CA ASP A 3 -4.05 11.29 -17.49
C ASP A 3 -3.24 11.58 -16.20
N LEU A 4 -3.92 11.54 -15.06
CA LEU A 4 -3.26 11.74 -13.78
C LEU A 4 -2.34 10.56 -13.43
N ALA A 5 -2.74 9.32 -13.76
CA ALA A 5 -1.93 8.14 -13.57
C ALA A 5 -0.63 8.22 -14.37
N GLN A 6 -0.71 8.61 -15.65
CA GLN A 6 0.45 8.82 -16.50
C GLN A 6 1.37 9.92 -15.98
N LYS A 7 0.79 11.08 -15.58
CA LYS A 7 1.56 12.18 -15.00
C LYS A 7 2.31 11.75 -13.73
N MET A 8 1.64 11.02 -12.84
CA MET A 8 2.26 10.57 -11.59
C MET A 8 3.28 9.46 -11.82
N ALA A 9 3.08 8.58 -12.81
CA ALA A 9 4.05 7.57 -13.19
C ALA A 9 5.41 8.16 -13.58
N PHE A 10 5.41 9.30 -14.26
CA PHE A 10 6.64 10.04 -14.58
C PHE A 10 7.44 10.41 -13.32
N HIS A 11 6.78 10.82 -12.24
CA HIS A 11 7.45 11.15 -10.98
C HIS A 11 7.81 9.92 -10.16
N GLN A 12 7.11 8.81 -10.36
CA GLN A 12 7.36 7.58 -9.60
C GLN A 12 8.50 6.72 -10.14
N ASP A 13 8.81 6.79 -11.43
CA ASP A 13 9.82 5.98 -12.16
C ASP A 13 9.59 4.46 -12.11
N GLU A 14 8.58 3.98 -11.45
CA GLU A 14 8.19 2.56 -11.36
C GLU A 14 6.70 2.40 -11.01
N PRO A 15 6.11 1.20 -11.17
CA PRO A 15 4.75 0.94 -10.72
C PRO A 15 4.56 1.27 -9.23
N TYR A 16 3.47 1.95 -8.88
CA TYR A 16 3.24 2.52 -7.55
C TYR A 16 1.90 2.05 -6.93
N GLY A 17 1.58 2.54 -5.74
CA GLY A 17 0.60 2.00 -4.81
C GLY A 17 -0.88 2.03 -5.23
N GLY A 18 -1.25 2.67 -6.36
CA GLY A 18 -2.63 2.67 -6.82
C GLY A 18 -3.31 4.04 -6.82
N ILE A 19 -4.62 4.04 -7.06
CA ILE A 19 -5.47 5.24 -7.05
C ILE A 19 -5.37 6.06 -5.74
N PRO A 20 -5.18 5.46 -4.54
CA PRO A 20 -4.90 6.24 -3.34
C PRO A 20 -3.72 7.22 -3.51
N THR A 21 -2.67 6.81 -4.22
CA THR A 21 -1.52 7.68 -4.51
C THR A 21 -1.91 8.88 -5.38
N LEU A 22 -2.85 8.68 -6.31
CA LEU A 22 -3.41 9.79 -7.11
C LEU A 22 -4.23 10.76 -6.26
N ALA A 23 -4.97 10.26 -5.28
CA ALA A 23 -5.70 11.09 -4.34
C ALA A 23 -4.74 11.95 -3.49
N TYR A 24 -3.66 11.36 -2.98
CA TYR A 24 -2.61 12.10 -2.28
C TYR A 24 -1.97 13.19 -3.15
N SER A 25 -1.76 12.94 -4.44
CA SER A 25 -1.23 13.96 -5.35
C SER A 25 -2.10 15.21 -5.39
N LYS A 26 -3.42 15.07 -5.28
CA LYS A 26 -4.34 16.21 -5.22
C LYS A 26 -4.28 16.97 -3.90
N ILE A 27 -4.02 16.29 -2.80
CA ILE A 27 -3.80 16.93 -1.49
C ILE A 27 -2.53 17.79 -1.54
N PHE A 28 -1.42 17.26 -2.06
CA PHE A 28 -0.16 18.01 -2.18
C PHE A 28 -0.27 19.17 -3.17
N GLU A 29 -0.98 18.98 -4.29
CA GLU A 29 -1.28 20.06 -5.24
C GLU A 29 -2.05 21.19 -4.55
N GLN A 30 -3.06 20.87 -3.75
CA GLN A 30 -3.85 21.86 -3.02
C GLN A 30 -3.03 22.54 -1.92
N ALA A 31 -2.29 21.78 -1.13
CA ALA A 31 -1.40 22.31 -0.10
C ALA A 31 -0.44 23.35 -0.70
N ARG A 32 0.16 23.04 -1.85
CA ARG A 32 1.04 23.99 -2.56
C ARG A 32 0.32 25.27 -2.99
N LYS A 33 -0.92 25.16 -3.50
CA LYS A 33 -1.74 26.32 -3.87
C LYS A 33 -2.05 27.19 -2.66
N ASP A 34 -2.29 26.56 -1.51
CA ASP A 34 -2.56 27.23 -0.23
C ASP A 34 -1.28 27.72 0.47
N LYS A 35 -0.10 27.60 -0.19
CA LYS A 35 1.22 27.97 0.33
C LYS A 35 1.65 27.19 1.57
N VAL A 36 1.06 26.02 1.80
CA VAL A 36 1.50 25.06 2.82
C VAL A 36 2.64 24.25 2.21
N LEU A 37 3.86 24.49 2.69
CA LEU A 37 5.07 23.87 2.13
C LEU A 37 5.48 22.59 2.84
N VAL A 38 5.03 22.40 4.07
CA VAL A 38 5.37 21.25 4.91
C VAL A 38 4.08 20.64 5.45
N LEU A 39 3.94 19.33 5.30
CA LEU A 39 2.85 18.53 5.88
C LEU A 39 3.41 17.49 6.84
N LEU A 40 2.61 17.14 7.83
CA LEU A 40 2.89 16.03 8.73
C LEU A 40 1.98 14.86 8.35
N ASP A 41 2.54 13.65 8.28
CA ASP A 41 1.80 12.42 8.02
C ASP A 41 1.94 11.43 9.19
N GLY A 42 1.04 10.47 9.26
CA GLY A 42 0.97 9.46 10.31
C GLY A 42 1.60 8.13 9.96
N GLN A 43 2.47 8.06 8.94
CA GLN A 43 3.14 6.82 8.55
C GLN A 43 3.98 6.26 9.70
N GLY A 44 4.01 4.93 9.82
CA GLY A 44 4.74 4.24 10.89
C GLY A 44 3.90 3.93 12.13
N MET A 45 2.75 4.60 12.31
CA MET A 45 1.91 4.38 13.49
C MET A 45 1.36 2.93 13.55
N ASP A 46 0.86 2.40 12.43
CA ASP A 46 0.32 1.05 12.38
C ASP A 46 1.40 -0.02 12.58
N GLU A 47 2.58 0.19 12.00
CA GLU A 47 3.69 -0.74 12.05
C GLU A 47 4.30 -0.82 13.45
N GLN A 48 4.39 0.28 14.16
CA GLN A 48 4.99 0.32 15.50
C GLN A 48 4.02 -0.09 16.60
N TRP A 49 2.72 0.23 16.46
CA TRP A 49 1.72 0.08 17.51
C TRP A 49 0.69 -1.02 17.22
N ALA A 50 1.09 -1.98 16.39
CA ALA A 50 0.29 -3.16 16.01
C ALA A 50 -1.10 -2.81 15.44
N GLY A 51 -1.18 -1.81 14.55
CA GLY A 51 -2.43 -1.32 14.01
C GLY A 51 -3.08 -2.20 12.94
N TYR A 52 -2.41 -3.22 12.40
CA TYR A 52 -2.95 -4.12 11.39
C TYR A 52 -3.50 -5.39 12.01
N ASP A 53 -4.63 -5.88 11.48
CA ASP A 53 -5.31 -7.09 11.93
C ASP A 53 -4.45 -8.36 11.77
N TYR A 54 -3.68 -8.47 10.69
CA TYR A 54 -2.83 -9.63 10.44
C TYR A 54 -1.64 -9.78 11.40
N TYR A 55 -1.33 -8.78 12.22
CA TYR A 55 -0.28 -8.93 13.24
C TYR A 55 -0.65 -9.96 14.30
N THR A 56 -1.93 -10.13 14.58
CA THR A 56 -2.45 -11.11 15.54
C THR A 56 -2.87 -12.43 14.90
N GLN A 57 -2.81 -12.55 13.57
CA GLN A 57 -3.17 -13.75 12.85
C GLN A 57 -1.95 -14.67 12.67
N GLU A 58 -2.18 -15.99 12.63
CA GLU A 58 -1.12 -16.99 12.46
C GLU A 58 -0.59 -17.12 11.02
N ASN A 59 -1.14 -16.35 10.08
CA ASN A 59 -0.75 -16.38 8.68
C ASN A 59 0.36 -15.36 8.35
N ASP A 60 0.99 -15.53 7.19
CA ASP A 60 2.01 -14.61 6.64
C ASP A 60 1.41 -13.40 5.87
N ALA A 61 0.16 -13.05 6.14
CA ALA A 61 -0.49 -11.92 5.47
C ALA A 61 0.32 -10.63 5.65
N THR A 62 0.37 -9.85 4.59
CA THR A 62 1.09 -8.56 4.55
C THR A 62 0.18 -7.40 4.16
N ILE A 63 -1.08 -7.68 3.88
CA ILE A 63 -2.09 -6.70 3.44
C ILE A 63 -3.34 -6.89 4.29
N GLN A 64 -3.78 -5.81 4.91
CA GLN A 64 -4.97 -5.81 5.75
C GLN A 64 -6.21 -6.16 4.94
N GLY A 65 -7.05 -7.04 5.49
CA GLY A 65 -8.30 -7.48 4.87
C GLY A 65 -8.15 -8.40 3.66
N VAL A 66 -6.93 -8.84 3.32
CA VAL A 66 -6.66 -9.77 2.21
C VAL A 66 -6.20 -11.10 2.81
N GLN A 67 -6.95 -12.16 2.55
CA GLN A 67 -6.63 -13.52 3.02
C GLN A 67 -5.66 -14.24 2.07
N ASP A 68 -5.83 -14.03 0.76
CA ASP A 68 -5.01 -14.64 -0.28
C ASP A 68 -3.91 -13.68 -0.78
N SER A 69 -2.94 -14.24 -1.54
CA SER A 69 -1.93 -13.42 -2.18
C SER A 69 -2.56 -12.43 -3.15
N PRO A 70 -2.21 -11.13 -3.08
CA PRO A 70 -2.66 -10.14 -4.06
C PRO A 70 -1.98 -10.33 -5.44
N TYR A 71 -0.97 -11.19 -5.50
CA TYR A 71 -0.25 -11.50 -6.73
C TYR A 71 -0.91 -12.68 -7.42
N LYS A 72 -1.26 -12.50 -8.68
CA LYS A 72 -1.90 -13.52 -9.53
C LYS A 72 -0.83 -14.18 -10.40
N ILE A 73 -0.11 -15.14 -9.82
CA ILE A 73 1.03 -15.79 -10.49
C ILE A 73 0.66 -16.51 -11.80
N GLY A 74 -0.59 -16.94 -11.94
CA GLY A 74 -1.10 -17.54 -13.18
C GLY A 74 -1.11 -16.63 -14.41
N MET A 75 -0.89 -15.32 -14.23
CA MET A 75 -0.67 -14.38 -15.33
C MET A 75 0.77 -14.35 -15.83
N LEU A 76 1.72 -14.93 -15.10
CA LEU A 76 3.15 -14.80 -15.40
C LEU A 76 3.64 -16.00 -16.19
N SER A 77 4.51 -15.77 -17.16
CA SER A 77 5.14 -16.84 -17.93
C SER A 77 6.03 -17.71 -17.02
N GLU A 78 6.16 -19.01 -17.34
CA GLU A 78 7.02 -19.92 -16.60
C GLU A 78 8.49 -19.44 -16.55
N SER A 79 8.98 -18.89 -17.66
CA SER A 79 10.34 -18.36 -17.75
C SER A 79 10.58 -17.14 -16.87
N PHE A 80 9.53 -16.35 -16.57
CA PHE A 80 9.61 -15.24 -15.66
C PHE A 80 9.49 -15.72 -14.21
N LEU A 81 8.56 -16.64 -13.93
CA LEU A 81 8.39 -17.26 -12.61
C LEU A 81 9.65 -17.99 -12.14
N ALA A 82 10.37 -18.65 -13.04
CA ALA A 82 11.62 -19.34 -12.71
C ALA A 82 12.71 -18.39 -12.15
N LYS A 83 12.60 -17.09 -12.40
CA LYS A 83 13.50 -16.05 -11.86
C LYS A 83 13.09 -15.54 -10.49
N ALA A 84 11.88 -15.84 -10.05
CA ALA A 84 11.36 -15.34 -8.78
C ALA A 84 12.19 -15.87 -7.59
N ARG A 85 12.39 -15.01 -6.61
CA ARG A 85 13.00 -15.37 -5.33
C ARG A 85 12.05 -14.93 -4.22
N LYS A 86 11.71 -15.85 -3.31
CA LYS A 86 10.95 -15.49 -2.12
C LYS A 86 11.89 -14.72 -1.18
N PRO A 87 11.57 -13.47 -0.81
CA PRO A 87 12.41 -12.73 0.11
C PRO A 87 12.37 -13.38 1.50
N VAL A 88 13.50 -13.35 2.19
CA VAL A 88 13.62 -13.78 3.59
C VAL A 88 13.94 -12.56 4.42
N TYR A 89 13.16 -12.33 5.46
CA TYR A 89 13.33 -11.19 6.34
C TYR A 89 13.91 -11.61 7.69
N PRO A 90 14.75 -10.78 8.34
CA PRO A 90 15.24 -11.05 9.69
C PRO A 90 14.11 -11.16 10.69
N LYS A 91 14.31 -12.03 11.69
CA LYS A 91 13.41 -12.21 12.83
C LYS A 91 14.19 -12.02 14.13
N PRO A 92 14.51 -10.76 14.51
CA PRO A 92 15.38 -10.49 15.66
C PRO A 92 14.68 -10.64 17.02
N PHE A 93 13.35 -10.78 17.05
CA PHE A 93 12.57 -10.84 18.28
C PHE A 93 12.07 -12.27 18.56
N LYS A 94 11.79 -12.56 19.83
CA LYS A 94 11.12 -13.82 20.22
C LYS A 94 9.65 -13.82 19.83
N GLU A 95 8.99 -12.68 19.93
CA GLU A 95 7.58 -12.48 19.65
C GLU A 95 7.36 -12.30 18.14
N GLU A 96 6.52 -13.14 17.55
CA GLU A 96 6.24 -13.11 16.12
C GLU A 96 5.57 -11.79 15.69
N ILE A 97 4.77 -11.19 16.55
CA ILE A 97 4.17 -9.86 16.31
C ILE A 97 5.26 -8.82 16.06
N LEU A 98 6.29 -8.77 16.90
CA LEU A 98 7.40 -7.82 16.75
C LEU A 98 8.19 -8.09 15.45
N ASN A 99 8.35 -9.35 15.06
CA ASN A 99 9.00 -9.70 13.80
C ASN A 99 8.19 -9.23 12.58
N LYS A 100 6.86 -9.37 12.62
CA LYS A 100 5.96 -8.85 11.57
C LYS A 100 6.02 -7.32 11.51
N GLN A 101 5.99 -6.64 12.65
CA GLN A 101 6.14 -5.18 12.72
C GLN A 101 7.50 -4.73 12.18
N TYR A 102 8.58 -5.41 12.58
CA TYR A 102 9.94 -5.14 12.10
C TYR A 102 10.05 -5.31 10.59
N ARG A 103 9.52 -6.41 10.04
CA ARG A 103 9.46 -6.64 8.60
C ARG A 103 8.75 -5.48 7.88
N ASP A 104 7.59 -5.06 8.37
CA ASP A 104 6.78 -4.06 7.70
C ASP A 104 7.39 -2.65 7.81
N LEU A 105 8.03 -2.35 8.94
CA LEU A 105 8.69 -1.07 9.16
C LEU A 105 9.96 -0.92 8.31
N PHE A 106 10.78 -1.97 8.19
CA PHE A 106 12.12 -1.85 7.58
C PHE A 106 12.24 -2.42 6.17
N TYR A 107 11.33 -3.32 5.75
CA TYR A 107 11.52 -4.06 4.49
C TYR A 107 10.34 -4.00 3.53
N THR A 108 9.11 -3.91 4.00
CA THR A 108 7.95 -4.10 3.11
C THR A 108 7.08 -2.87 2.98
N LYS A 109 6.46 -2.38 4.05
CA LYS A 109 5.44 -1.33 3.97
C LYS A 109 6.03 0.07 3.98
N ILE A 110 6.75 0.43 5.03
CA ILE A 110 7.21 1.80 5.22
C ILE A 110 8.19 2.25 4.13
N PRO A 111 9.23 1.47 3.74
CA PRO A 111 10.12 1.92 2.66
C PRO A 111 9.38 2.23 1.36
N ARG A 112 8.37 1.41 1.03
CA ARG A 112 7.55 1.62 -0.16
C ARG A 112 6.61 2.82 -0.02
N ALA A 113 5.94 2.97 1.14
CA ALA A 113 5.03 4.09 1.38
C ALA A 113 5.76 5.43 1.37
N LEU A 114 6.90 5.52 2.06
CA LEU A 114 7.74 6.71 2.08
C LEU A 114 8.18 7.10 0.67
N ARG A 115 8.64 6.13 -0.12
CA ARG A 115 9.06 6.38 -1.48
C ARG A 115 7.93 6.94 -2.34
N PHE A 116 6.73 6.35 -2.28
CA PHE A 116 5.60 6.82 -3.07
C PHE A 116 5.16 8.22 -2.63
N ASN A 117 5.09 8.47 -1.33
CA ASN A 117 4.63 9.73 -0.78
C ASN A 117 5.65 10.86 -1.03
N ASP A 118 6.95 10.59 -0.83
CA ASP A 118 8.00 11.56 -1.10
C ASP A 118 8.00 12.01 -2.58
N ARG A 119 7.99 11.06 -3.52
CA ARG A 119 7.97 11.39 -4.94
C ARG A 119 6.75 12.19 -5.36
N ILE A 120 5.58 11.87 -4.81
CA ILE A 120 4.34 12.62 -5.11
C ILE A 120 4.34 13.98 -4.45
N SER A 121 4.76 14.11 -3.20
CA SER A 121 4.82 15.40 -2.52
C SER A 121 5.81 16.33 -3.20
N MET A 122 6.97 15.79 -3.58
CA MET A 122 8.02 16.55 -4.29
C MET A 122 7.62 16.93 -5.73
N ALA A 123 6.73 16.17 -6.38
CA ALA A 123 6.14 16.58 -7.66
C ALA A 123 5.41 17.93 -7.58
N PHE A 124 4.99 18.31 -6.37
CA PHE A 124 4.35 19.61 -6.08
C PHE A 124 5.22 20.53 -5.19
N SER A 125 6.49 20.18 -4.99
CA SER A 125 7.42 20.93 -4.13
C SER A 125 6.87 21.15 -2.72
N THR A 126 6.28 20.10 -2.14
CA THR A 126 5.75 20.05 -0.78
C THR A 126 6.53 19.03 0.02
N GLU A 127 7.10 19.44 1.15
CA GLU A 127 7.84 18.56 2.04
C GLU A 127 6.88 17.75 2.91
N LEU A 128 7.10 16.45 3.02
CA LEU A 128 6.35 15.55 3.90
C LEU A 128 7.24 15.09 5.04
N ARG A 129 6.75 15.19 6.27
CA ARG A 129 7.45 14.77 7.50
C ARG A 129 6.65 13.71 8.22
N GLU A 130 7.36 12.72 8.75
CA GLU A 130 6.80 11.52 9.38
C GLU A 130 7.20 11.44 10.87
N PRO A 131 6.53 12.17 11.78
CA PRO A 131 6.91 12.23 13.19
C PRO A 131 6.96 10.88 13.89
N PHE A 132 6.09 9.93 13.48
CA PHE A 132 6.09 8.58 14.05
C PHE A 132 7.32 7.74 13.65
N LEU A 133 8.06 8.16 12.63
CA LEU A 133 9.29 7.50 12.21
C LEU A 133 10.55 8.12 12.84
N ASP A 134 10.42 9.02 13.81
CA ASP A 134 11.55 9.43 14.64
C ASP A 134 12.15 8.18 15.31
N TYR A 135 13.45 7.96 15.10
CA TYR A 135 14.12 6.74 15.55
C TYR A 135 13.98 6.49 17.06
N ARG A 136 13.92 7.56 17.87
CA ARG A 136 13.73 7.47 19.32
C ARG A 136 12.37 6.90 19.68
N LEU A 137 11.34 7.31 18.93
CA LEU A 137 9.98 6.79 19.09
C LEU A 137 9.89 5.34 18.60
N VAL A 138 10.56 5.01 17.50
CA VAL A 138 10.65 3.64 16.97
C VAL A 138 11.30 2.71 18.01
N GLU A 139 12.47 3.07 18.52
CA GLU A 139 13.17 2.29 19.54
C GLU A 139 12.34 2.12 20.82
N PHE A 140 11.71 3.20 21.28
CA PHE A 140 10.78 3.16 22.41
C PHE A 140 9.62 2.19 22.14
N ALA A 141 8.94 2.32 21.00
CA ALA A 141 7.81 1.46 20.66
C ALA A 141 8.21 -0.03 20.60
N PHE A 142 9.39 -0.36 20.08
CA PHE A 142 9.88 -1.75 20.05
C PHE A 142 10.36 -2.26 21.43
N SER A 143 10.71 -1.39 22.37
CA SER A 143 11.08 -1.77 23.73
C SER A 143 9.89 -2.07 24.64
N LEU A 144 8.68 -1.66 24.25
CA LEU A 144 7.49 -1.83 25.07
C LEU A 144 6.98 -3.27 25.08
N PRO A 145 6.47 -3.77 26.22
CA PRO A 145 5.69 -4.99 26.29
C PRO A 145 4.48 -4.93 25.35
N LEU A 146 4.07 -6.08 24.81
CA LEU A 146 2.97 -6.16 23.85
C LEU A 146 1.63 -5.62 24.39
N ASP A 147 1.41 -5.70 25.70
CA ASP A 147 0.20 -5.18 26.35
C ASP A 147 0.01 -3.66 26.19
N PHE A 148 1.08 -2.92 25.92
CA PHE A 148 0.98 -1.50 25.59
C PHE A 148 0.58 -1.26 24.13
N LYS A 149 0.72 -2.26 23.29
CA LYS A 149 0.33 -2.21 21.87
C LYS A 149 -1.06 -2.80 21.63
N ILE A 150 -1.32 -3.97 22.26
CA ILE A 150 -2.59 -4.68 22.13
C ILE A 150 -3.06 -5.09 23.51
N ARG A 151 -4.25 -4.63 23.89
CA ARG A 151 -4.88 -5.01 25.16
C ARG A 151 -6.37 -5.29 24.94
N ASN A 152 -6.87 -6.41 25.44
CA ASN A 152 -8.27 -6.82 25.32
C ASN A 152 -8.77 -6.82 23.86
N GLY A 153 -7.92 -7.24 22.90
CA GLY A 153 -8.22 -7.22 21.47
C GLY A 153 -8.14 -5.84 20.80
N GLN A 154 -7.85 -4.78 21.56
CA GLN A 154 -7.72 -3.44 21.05
C GLN A 154 -6.28 -3.14 20.64
N THR A 155 -6.08 -2.82 19.37
CA THR A 155 -4.79 -2.42 18.81
C THR A 155 -4.48 -0.94 19.08
N LYS A 156 -3.20 -0.55 19.01
CA LYS A 156 -2.72 0.81 19.32
C LYS A 156 -3.09 1.27 20.73
N PHE A 157 -3.19 0.35 21.68
CA PHE A 157 -3.78 0.59 22.98
C PHE A 157 -3.22 1.85 23.65
N MET A 158 -1.91 1.95 23.84
CA MET A 158 -1.29 3.11 24.51
C MET A 158 -1.55 4.43 23.77
N LEU A 159 -1.56 4.43 22.43
CA LEU A 159 -1.85 5.64 21.67
C LEU A 159 -3.31 6.09 21.84
N ARG A 160 -4.24 5.16 21.98
CA ARG A 160 -5.64 5.45 22.25
C ARG A 160 -5.84 6.02 23.64
N GLU A 161 -5.20 5.45 24.66
CA GLU A 161 -5.22 5.99 26.02
C GLU A 161 -4.72 7.45 26.07
N ILE A 162 -3.62 7.75 25.39
CA ILE A 162 -3.10 9.12 25.31
C ILE A 162 -4.07 10.02 24.52
N ALA A 163 -4.65 9.53 23.44
CA ALA A 163 -5.57 10.31 22.61
C ALA A 163 -6.89 10.64 23.31
N SER A 164 -7.33 9.84 24.30
CA SER A 164 -8.54 10.11 25.08
C SER A 164 -8.45 11.38 25.93
N ASP A 165 -7.25 11.86 26.23
CA ASP A 165 -7.06 13.15 26.90
C ASP A 165 -7.40 14.36 25.98
N TYR A 166 -7.47 14.14 24.67
CA TYR A 166 -7.64 15.18 23.65
C TYR A 166 -8.88 15.02 22.78
N LEU A 167 -9.39 13.81 22.66
CA LEU A 167 -10.49 13.44 21.77
C LEU A 167 -11.55 12.66 22.55
N SER A 168 -12.80 12.68 22.05
CA SER A 168 -13.86 11.87 22.66
C SER A 168 -13.65 10.37 22.47
N ASP A 169 -14.08 9.58 23.43
CA ASP A 169 -13.94 8.12 23.43
C ASP A 169 -14.58 7.47 22.20
N ASP A 170 -15.69 8.01 21.70
CA ASP A 170 -16.35 7.53 20.47
C ASP A 170 -15.43 7.58 19.23
N LEU A 171 -14.50 8.55 19.20
CA LEU A 171 -13.51 8.67 18.12
C LEU A 171 -12.30 7.80 18.41
N VAL A 172 -11.78 7.87 19.63
CA VAL A 172 -10.55 7.18 20.04
C VAL A 172 -10.70 5.67 19.95
N PHE A 173 -11.82 5.13 20.45
CA PHE A 173 -12.08 3.70 20.51
C PHE A 173 -12.92 3.17 19.34
N ALA A 174 -13.18 4.01 18.35
CA ALA A 174 -13.83 3.56 17.11
C ALA A 174 -13.08 2.39 16.45
N PRO A 175 -13.80 1.44 15.85
CA PRO A 175 -13.19 0.40 15.05
C PRO A 175 -12.29 0.99 13.95
N LYS A 176 -11.15 0.34 13.70
CA LYS A 176 -10.27 0.77 12.61
C LYS A 176 -11.02 0.77 11.28
N ARG A 177 -10.98 1.90 10.60
CA ARG A 177 -11.44 2.04 9.21
C ARG A 177 -10.22 2.29 8.32
N ALA A 178 -10.03 1.43 7.33
CA ALA A 178 -9.01 1.68 6.32
C ALA A 178 -9.46 2.87 5.45
N LEU A 179 -8.57 3.85 5.27
CA LEU A 179 -8.77 4.86 4.25
C LEU A 179 -8.53 4.22 2.89
N GLN A 180 -9.59 4.05 2.12
CA GLN A 180 -9.52 3.39 0.82
C GLN A 180 -10.25 4.24 -0.22
N THR A 181 -9.65 4.33 -1.41
CA THR A 181 -10.38 4.75 -2.60
C THR A 181 -11.14 3.57 -3.16
N PRO A 182 -12.28 3.76 -3.85
CA PRO A 182 -13.02 2.68 -4.48
C PRO A 182 -12.34 2.19 -5.77
N GLN A 183 -11.03 1.88 -5.67
CA GLN A 183 -10.20 1.50 -6.82
C GLN A 183 -10.75 0.28 -7.54
N ARG A 184 -11.22 -0.74 -6.80
CA ARG A 184 -11.77 -1.96 -7.40
C ARG A 184 -12.97 -1.64 -8.25
N GLU A 185 -13.89 -0.92 -7.66
CA GLU A 185 -15.16 -0.54 -8.27
C GLU A 185 -14.93 0.35 -9.51
N TRP A 186 -14.06 1.33 -9.40
CA TRP A 186 -13.74 2.21 -10.54
C TRP A 186 -13.05 1.47 -11.67
N LEU A 187 -12.07 0.62 -11.39
CA LEU A 187 -11.37 -0.15 -12.42
C LEU A 187 -12.30 -1.18 -13.11
N ALA A 188 -13.24 -1.76 -12.36
CA ALA A 188 -14.16 -2.74 -12.90
C ALA A 188 -15.34 -2.11 -13.66
N ASN A 189 -15.71 -0.86 -13.38
CA ASN A 189 -16.88 -0.18 -13.95
C ASN A 189 -16.48 1.06 -14.76
N ASP A 190 -16.30 2.21 -14.10
CA ASP A 190 -16.09 3.50 -14.80
C ASP A 190 -14.82 3.56 -15.66
N LEU A 191 -13.80 2.79 -15.31
CA LEU A 191 -12.54 2.70 -16.02
C LEU A 191 -12.37 1.38 -16.79
N ARG A 192 -13.44 0.61 -16.93
CA ARG A 192 -13.43 -0.73 -17.54
C ARG A 192 -12.77 -0.74 -18.93
N GLU A 193 -13.15 0.17 -19.79
CA GLU A 193 -12.60 0.26 -21.15
C GLU A 193 -11.11 0.61 -21.12
N TRP A 194 -10.71 1.55 -20.30
CA TRP A 194 -9.30 1.88 -20.12
C TRP A 194 -8.47 0.68 -19.62
N VAL A 195 -9.01 -0.12 -18.69
CA VAL A 195 -8.37 -1.35 -18.23
C VAL A 195 -8.20 -2.34 -19.38
N ARG A 196 -9.24 -2.53 -20.21
CA ARG A 196 -9.17 -3.40 -21.41
C ARG A 196 -8.12 -2.92 -22.41
N ASP A 197 -8.06 -1.63 -22.67
CA ASP A 197 -7.06 -1.02 -23.55
C ASP A 197 -5.63 -1.26 -23.03
N CYS A 198 -5.41 -1.06 -21.72
CA CYS A 198 -4.13 -1.36 -21.08
C CYS A 198 -3.73 -2.83 -21.24
N PHE A 199 -4.63 -3.77 -21.02
CA PHE A 199 -4.31 -5.20 -21.20
C PHE A 199 -4.03 -5.56 -22.66
N THR A 200 -4.72 -4.94 -23.59
CA THR A 200 -4.46 -5.09 -25.03
C THR A 200 -3.07 -4.57 -25.41
N GLU A 201 -2.69 -3.42 -24.87
CA GLU A 201 -1.37 -2.84 -25.08
C GLU A 201 -0.26 -3.67 -24.44
N LEU A 202 -0.50 -4.20 -23.23
CA LEU A 202 0.46 -5.04 -22.52
C LEU A 202 0.86 -6.29 -23.33
N LYS A 203 -0.07 -6.88 -24.07
CA LYS A 203 0.20 -8.03 -24.95
C LYS A 203 1.13 -7.69 -26.12
N LYS A 204 1.25 -6.41 -26.49
CA LYS A 204 1.99 -5.95 -27.68
C LYS A 204 3.35 -5.30 -27.35
N ASN A 205 3.58 -4.94 -26.09
CA ASN A 205 4.76 -4.18 -25.71
C ASN A 205 5.95 -5.06 -25.28
N LYS A 206 7.08 -4.41 -24.91
CA LYS A 206 8.32 -5.07 -24.47
C LYS A 206 8.16 -6.00 -23.26
N TYR A 207 7.10 -5.84 -22.47
CA TYR A 207 6.83 -6.64 -21.27
C TYR A 207 6.00 -7.90 -21.57
N SER A 208 5.42 -8.05 -22.77
CA SER A 208 4.55 -9.18 -23.15
C SER A 208 5.17 -10.55 -22.81
N LYS A 209 6.47 -10.71 -23.01
CA LYS A 209 7.24 -11.94 -22.70
C LYS A 209 7.27 -12.34 -21.23
N TRP A 210 6.87 -11.44 -20.31
CA TRP A 210 6.80 -11.75 -18.87
C TRP A 210 5.49 -12.44 -18.49
N PHE A 211 4.54 -12.45 -19.40
CA PHE A 211 3.18 -12.89 -19.13
C PHE A 211 2.81 -14.13 -19.94
N ASP A 212 1.90 -14.90 -19.38
CA ASP A 212 1.11 -15.90 -20.11
C ASP A 212 -0.16 -15.21 -20.64
N GLU A 213 -0.37 -15.25 -21.95
CA GLU A 213 -1.46 -14.51 -22.59
C GLU A 213 -2.83 -15.02 -22.15
N ASN A 214 -3.00 -16.34 -22.04
CA ASN A 214 -4.24 -16.94 -21.58
C ASN A 214 -4.51 -16.60 -20.10
N GLY A 215 -3.48 -16.63 -19.28
CA GLY A 215 -3.54 -16.24 -17.87
C GLY A 215 -3.93 -14.78 -17.68
N LEU A 216 -3.38 -13.86 -18.48
CA LEU A 216 -3.77 -12.45 -18.49
C LEU A 216 -5.25 -12.26 -18.86
N GLU A 217 -5.71 -12.93 -19.91
CA GLU A 217 -7.09 -12.81 -20.39
C GLU A 217 -8.08 -13.36 -19.38
N LYS A 218 -7.79 -14.53 -18.83
CA LYS A 218 -8.59 -15.16 -17.78
C LYS A 218 -8.71 -14.28 -16.54
N GLU A 219 -7.62 -13.68 -16.08
CA GLU A 219 -7.64 -12.82 -14.89
C GLU A 219 -8.36 -11.50 -15.16
N LEU A 220 -8.22 -10.92 -16.37
CA LEU A 220 -8.96 -9.73 -16.77
C LEU A 220 -10.47 -9.99 -16.74
N GLU A 221 -10.94 -11.05 -17.40
CA GLU A 221 -12.37 -11.39 -17.42
C GLU A 221 -12.88 -11.69 -16.01
N HIS A 222 -12.13 -12.48 -15.21
CA HIS A 222 -12.48 -12.77 -13.83
C HIS A 222 -12.63 -11.49 -12.98
N PHE A 223 -11.74 -10.52 -13.17
CA PHE A 223 -11.82 -9.23 -12.48
C PHE A 223 -13.04 -8.43 -12.95
N LEU A 224 -13.27 -8.34 -14.27
CA LEU A 224 -14.35 -7.55 -14.86
C LEU A 224 -15.73 -8.15 -14.62
N ASP A 225 -15.84 -9.46 -14.37
CA ASP A 225 -17.09 -10.17 -14.05
C ASP A 225 -17.50 -10.06 -12.58
N GLY A 226 -16.76 -9.27 -11.79
CA GLY A 226 -17.15 -8.93 -10.43
C GLY A 226 -16.49 -9.76 -9.33
N ASN A 227 -15.56 -10.66 -9.63
CA ASN A 227 -14.71 -11.34 -8.64
C ASN A 227 -13.63 -10.39 -8.11
N ILE A 228 -14.07 -9.33 -7.45
CA ILE A 228 -13.23 -8.19 -7.08
C ILE A 228 -12.72 -8.32 -5.65
N GLN A 229 -11.96 -9.37 -5.36
CA GLN A 229 -11.29 -9.47 -4.05
C GLN A 229 -10.10 -8.52 -3.94
N SER A 230 -9.39 -8.28 -5.05
CA SER A 230 -8.23 -7.39 -5.10
C SER A 230 -8.06 -6.79 -6.49
N SER A 231 -7.75 -5.50 -6.54
CA SER A 231 -7.38 -4.77 -7.77
C SER A 231 -5.88 -4.44 -7.84
N PHE A 232 -5.10 -4.94 -6.88
CA PHE A 232 -3.69 -4.61 -6.80
C PHE A 232 -2.91 -5.04 -8.05
N HIS A 233 -3.10 -6.28 -8.49
CA HIS A 233 -2.44 -6.82 -9.68
C HIS A 233 -2.84 -6.05 -10.96
N ILE A 234 -4.11 -5.70 -11.12
CA ILE A 234 -4.59 -4.89 -12.26
C ILE A 234 -3.86 -3.55 -12.30
N TRP A 235 -3.76 -2.86 -11.16
CA TRP A 235 -3.06 -1.59 -11.08
C TRP A 235 -1.56 -1.71 -11.37
N GLN A 236 -0.90 -2.78 -10.88
CA GLN A 236 0.52 -3.01 -11.17
C GLN A 236 0.78 -3.22 -12.67
N LEU A 237 -0.11 -3.92 -13.37
CA LEU A 237 -0.02 -4.10 -14.83
C LEU A 237 -0.22 -2.78 -15.59
N ILE A 238 -1.21 -1.97 -15.19
CA ILE A 238 -1.40 -0.62 -15.71
C ILE A 238 -0.14 0.23 -15.44
N GLY A 239 0.42 0.12 -14.24
CA GLY A 239 1.64 0.82 -13.85
C GLY A 239 2.85 0.52 -14.72
N LEU A 240 2.97 -0.69 -15.29
CA LEU A 240 4.03 -1.01 -16.25
C LEU A 240 3.90 -0.23 -17.56
N LEU A 241 2.68 0.06 -18.00
CA LEU A 241 2.43 0.76 -19.27
C LEU A 241 2.57 2.27 -19.15
N THR A 242 2.32 2.82 -17.97
CA THR A 242 2.37 4.26 -17.73
C THR A 242 3.79 4.76 -17.47
N GLN A 243 4.79 3.86 -17.41
CA GLN A 243 6.18 4.25 -17.24
C GLN A 243 6.70 5.03 -18.45
N PRO A 244 7.55 6.03 -18.23
CA PRO A 244 8.26 6.68 -19.33
C PRO A 244 9.09 5.65 -20.11
N SER A 245 9.10 5.79 -21.42
CA SER A 245 9.84 4.93 -22.37
C SER A 245 11.34 5.15 -22.27
#